data_46041eec5930cd4e77b9cacde76d22c7
#
_entry.id   46041eec5930cd4e77b9cacde76d22c7
#
_cell.length_a   1.000
_cell.length_b   1.000
_cell.length_c   1.000
_cell.angle_alpha   90.00
_cell.angle_beta   90.00
_cell.angle_gamma   90.00
#
_symmetry.space_group_name_H-M   'P 1'
#
loop_
_entity.id
_entity.type
_entity.pdbx_description
1 polymer ?
#
loop_
_entity_poly.entity_id
_entity_poly.type
_entity_poly.pdbx_seq_one_letter_code
_entity_poly.pdbx_strand_id
1 'polypeptide(L)'
;MKQYTHQKKYTPKTLLLAFTALFMLTSNAMAISTTKTQSVENKTDLCLDQTTRLEKLEKIPTHLLTAISLAETGRWHKDTKEIIAWPWTVTSNGKGQHFDSKEEALAEVEILLTEGFRNIDVGCMQINLKYHENAFKNLSLALDPKTNTEYAVTFLKKLYDRKKNWMHAVGAYHSTTPDKNLKYRAKLIRLWNKVRRSATAQKASVEKLKPKLPTLTGIDYQRITLLNKSFQERRNSDPVARIKKNTFMEKAMKRHAELDAWREQKIQGLDMEHLVAMRRAEQALRQRKERLSRGKPKFGDRRKKQLTQWRETSLWNPN
;
A
#
# COMPACT_ATOMS: atom_id res chain seq x y z
N MET A 1 29.15 -22.60 73.08
CA MET A 1 27.93 -21.97 72.65
C MET A 1 27.29 -22.83 71.58
N LYS A 2 26.19 -23.56 71.93
CA LYS A 2 25.49 -24.46 70.99
C LYS A 2 24.31 -23.69 70.41
N GLN A 3 24.28 -23.54 69.08
CA GLN A 3 23.10 -23.03 68.37
C GLN A 3 22.14 -24.19 68.09
N TYR A 4 20.92 -24.03 68.57
CA TYR A 4 19.80 -24.92 68.27
C TYR A 4 19.09 -24.41 67.00
N THR A 5 19.09 -25.20 65.96
CA THR A 5 18.27 -24.98 64.76
C THR A 5 16.93 -25.73 64.91
N HIS A 6 15.85 -24.97 65.03
CA HIS A 6 14.48 -25.52 65.00
C HIS A 6 14.07 -25.87 63.56
N GLN A 7 14.02 -27.16 63.28
CA GLN A 7 13.38 -27.64 62.08
C GLN A 7 11.85 -27.87 62.32
N LYS A 8 11.04 -27.13 61.65
CA LYS A 8 9.59 -27.39 61.61
C LYS A 8 9.30 -28.57 60.67
N LYS A 9 8.84 -29.70 61.23
CA LYS A 9 8.35 -30.83 60.48
C LYS A 9 6.94 -30.51 59.96
N TYR A 10 6.78 -30.40 58.65
CA TYR A 10 5.46 -30.33 58.00
C TYR A 10 4.88 -31.72 57.85
N THR A 11 3.63 -31.94 58.27
CA THR A 11 2.92 -33.20 58.15
C THR A 11 2.34 -33.37 56.74
N PRO A 12 2.26 -34.61 56.21
CA PRO A 12 1.85 -34.83 54.80
C PRO A 12 0.39 -34.49 54.47
N LYS A 13 -0.44 -34.15 55.45
CA LYS A 13 -1.85 -33.73 55.22
C LYS A 13 -2.03 -32.31 54.69
N THR A 14 -1.06 -31.42 54.89
CA THR A 14 -1.12 -30.03 54.40
C THR A 14 -0.66 -29.90 52.95
N LEU A 15 0.05 -30.90 52.40
CA LEU A 15 0.54 -30.85 51.02
C LEU A 15 -0.55 -31.24 50.00
N LEU A 16 -1.58 -32.02 50.42
CA LEU A 16 -2.65 -32.50 49.52
C LEU A 16 -3.67 -31.39 49.19
N LEU A 17 -3.88 -30.45 50.11
CA LEU A 17 -4.82 -29.31 49.88
C LEU A 17 -4.25 -28.21 49.03
N ALA A 18 -2.91 -28.05 48.95
CA ALA A 18 -2.27 -27.05 48.11
C ALA A 18 -2.27 -27.45 46.62
N PHE A 19 -2.27 -28.77 46.32
CA PHE A 19 -2.29 -29.27 44.92
C PHE A 19 -3.67 -29.19 44.28
N THR A 20 -4.75 -29.31 45.06
CA THR A 20 -6.12 -29.23 44.51
C THR A 20 -6.56 -27.78 44.25
N ALA A 21 -6.02 -26.81 44.97
CA ALA A 21 -6.31 -25.38 44.72
C ALA A 21 -5.59 -24.83 43.45
N LEU A 22 -4.44 -25.40 43.08
CA LEU A 22 -3.70 -24.96 41.90
C LEU A 22 -4.27 -25.50 40.58
N PHE A 23 -5.04 -26.63 40.65
CA PHE A 23 -5.62 -27.25 39.45
C PHE A 23 -6.95 -26.60 39.01
N MET A 24 -7.60 -25.81 39.89
CA MET A 24 -8.88 -25.15 39.58
C MET A 24 -8.71 -23.74 38.99
N LEU A 25 -7.50 -23.19 38.89
CA LEU A 25 -7.22 -21.85 38.36
C LEU A 25 -6.73 -21.83 36.89
N THR A 26 -6.63 -22.98 36.24
CA THR A 26 -6.16 -23.08 34.85
C THR A 26 -7.25 -23.27 33.81
N SER A 27 -8.50 -23.23 34.18
CA SER A 27 -9.63 -23.54 33.30
C SER A 27 -10.46 -22.33 32.93
N ASN A 28 -9.87 -21.25 32.46
CA ASN A 28 -10.62 -20.20 31.72
C ASN A 28 -9.68 -19.17 31.06
N ALA A 29 -8.85 -19.62 30.17
CA ALA A 29 -8.21 -18.73 29.21
C ALA A 29 -8.24 -19.39 27.83
N MET A 30 -9.44 -19.74 27.34
CA MET A 30 -9.65 -19.76 25.89
C MET A 30 -9.73 -18.30 25.46
N ALA A 31 -8.57 -17.70 25.28
CA ALA A 31 -8.44 -16.50 24.47
C ALA A 31 -8.94 -16.89 23.09
N ILE A 32 -10.14 -16.43 22.73
CA ILE A 32 -10.60 -16.35 21.36
C ILE A 32 -9.59 -15.46 20.64
N SER A 33 -8.58 -16.09 20.05
CA SER A 33 -7.75 -15.45 19.04
C SER A 33 -8.70 -15.14 17.89
N THR A 34 -9.32 -13.96 17.94
CA THR A 34 -9.83 -13.32 16.75
C THR A 34 -8.63 -13.13 15.83
N THR A 35 -8.38 -14.12 14.99
CA THR A 35 -7.55 -13.96 13.81
C THR A 35 -8.23 -12.87 12.98
N LYS A 36 -7.79 -11.63 13.22
CA LYS A 36 -8.02 -10.52 12.33
C LYS A 36 -7.40 -10.97 11.02
N THR A 37 -8.24 -11.46 10.11
CA THR A 37 -7.86 -11.69 8.72
C THR A 37 -7.37 -10.33 8.23
N GLN A 38 -6.07 -10.09 8.33
CA GLN A 38 -5.45 -9.00 7.60
C GLN A 38 -5.65 -9.39 6.13
N SER A 39 -6.67 -8.80 5.53
CA SER A 39 -6.73 -8.72 4.08
C SER A 39 -5.35 -8.23 3.66
N VAL A 40 -4.66 -8.99 2.83
CA VAL A 40 -3.43 -8.54 2.17
C VAL A 40 -3.87 -7.32 1.38
N GLU A 41 -3.65 -6.16 1.96
CA GLU A 41 -4.04 -4.89 1.38
C GLU A 41 -3.28 -4.79 0.06
N ASN A 42 -4.01 -4.81 -1.05
CA ASN A 42 -3.40 -4.83 -2.36
C ASN A 42 -2.74 -3.46 -2.57
N LYS A 43 -1.42 -3.42 -2.43
CA LYS A 43 -0.61 -2.19 -2.53
C LYS A 43 -0.88 -1.38 -3.80
N THR A 44 -1.40 -2.04 -4.83
CA THR A 44 -1.70 -1.41 -6.13
C THR A 44 -2.92 -0.49 -6.08
N ASP A 45 -3.83 -0.70 -5.13
CA ASP A 45 -5.12 -0.04 -5.10
C ASP A 45 -5.22 1.05 -4.03
N LEU A 46 -4.25 1.15 -3.12
CA LEU A 46 -4.27 2.08 -1.98
C LEU A 46 -4.54 3.54 -2.37
N CYS A 47 -3.89 4.05 -3.41
CA CYS A 47 -4.15 5.41 -3.90
C CYS A 47 -5.49 5.51 -4.62
N LEU A 48 -5.85 4.50 -5.43
CA LEU A 48 -7.09 4.46 -6.19
C LEU A 48 -8.31 4.44 -5.27
N ASP A 49 -8.28 3.64 -4.21
CA ASP A 49 -9.36 3.54 -3.23
C ASP A 49 -9.61 4.89 -2.55
N GLN A 50 -8.54 5.56 -2.11
CA GLN A 50 -8.68 6.86 -1.45
C GLN A 50 -9.16 7.94 -2.42
N THR A 51 -8.63 8.00 -3.64
CA THR A 51 -9.07 8.99 -4.63
C THR A 51 -10.52 8.78 -5.02
N THR A 52 -10.94 7.53 -5.28
CA THR A 52 -12.32 7.20 -5.65
C THR A 52 -13.32 7.49 -4.52
N ARG A 53 -12.94 7.17 -3.27
CA ARG A 53 -13.74 7.47 -2.08
C ARG A 53 -13.95 8.97 -1.93
N LEU A 54 -12.89 9.75 -2.02
CA LEU A 54 -12.92 11.19 -1.78
C LEU A 54 -13.58 11.97 -2.92
N GLU A 55 -13.46 11.51 -4.16
CA GLU A 55 -14.20 12.10 -5.29
C GLU A 55 -15.71 12.10 -5.03
N LYS A 56 -16.25 10.98 -4.51
CA LYS A 56 -17.67 10.85 -4.18
C LYS A 56 -18.04 11.69 -2.96
N LEU A 57 -17.26 11.59 -1.89
CA LEU A 57 -17.54 12.26 -0.62
C LEU A 57 -17.53 13.79 -0.77
N GLU A 58 -16.52 14.32 -1.48
CA GLU A 58 -16.25 15.74 -1.61
C GLU A 58 -16.83 16.36 -2.89
N LYS A 59 -17.65 15.59 -3.63
CA LYS A 59 -18.30 16.02 -4.89
C LYS A 59 -17.30 16.59 -5.92
N ILE A 60 -16.11 16.01 -5.97
CA ILE A 60 -15.11 16.32 -6.98
C ILE A 60 -15.45 15.56 -8.27
N PRO A 61 -15.18 16.14 -9.46
CA PRO A 61 -15.48 15.44 -10.71
C PRO A 61 -14.87 14.04 -10.75
N THR A 62 -15.66 13.06 -11.12
CA THR A 62 -15.28 11.64 -11.11
C THR A 62 -14.01 11.39 -11.90
N HIS A 63 -13.09 10.63 -11.35
CA HIS A 63 -11.76 10.29 -11.87
C HIS A 63 -10.78 11.45 -11.94
N LEU A 64 -11.09 12.64 -11.41
CA LEU A 64 -10.16 13.77 -11.42
C LEU A 64 -9.00 13.57 -10.42
N LEU A 65 -9.29 13.18 -9.17
CA LEU A 65 -8.25 12.87 -8.18
C LEU A 65 -7.41 11.67 -8.59
N THR A 66 -8.05 10.65 -9.14
CA THR A 66 -7.37 9.48 -9.71
C THR A 66 -6.39 9.90 -10.81
N ALA A 67 -6.80 10.79 -11.72
CA ALA A 67 -5.93 11.30 -12.77
C ALA A 67 -4.76 12.14 -12.20
N ILE A 68 -4.98 12.94 -11.14
CA ILE A 68 -3.92 13.69 -10.45
C ILE A 68 -2.93 12.69 -9.85
N SER A 69 -3.40 11.72 -9.07
CA SER A 69 -2.54 10.72 -8.45
C SER A 69 -1.68 9.96 -9.47
N LEU A 70 -2.26 9.56 -10.61
CA LEU A 70 -1.53 8.96 -11.74
C LEU A 70 -0.54 9.93 -12.40
N ALA A 71 -0.85 11.23 -12.44
CA ALA A 71 0.08 12.22 -12.96
C ALA A 71 1.30 12.40 -12.07
N GLU A 72 1.11 12.30 -10.76
CA GLU A 72 2.12 12.53 -9.73
C GLU A 72 3.01 11.29 -9.50
N THR A 73 2.39 10.12 -9.34
CA THR A 73 3.08 8.91 -8.87
C THR A 73 2.89 7.70 -9.78
N GLY A 74 2.33 7.88 -10.97
CA GLY A 74 2.06 6.79 -11.91
C GLY A 74 3.32 6.04 -12.31
N ARG A 75 3.36 4.73 -12.04
CA ARG A 75 4.41 3.82 -12.48
C ARG A 75 3.81 2.62 -13.23
N TRP A 76 4.58 2.04 -14.15
CA TRP A 76 4.18 0.80 -14.81
C TRP A 76 4.24 -0.37 -13.84
N HIS A 77 3.14 -1.11 -13.72
CA HIS A 77 3.06 -2.32 -12.92
C HIS A 77 3.06 -3.55 -13.83
N LYS A 78 4.02 -4.46 -13.62
CA LYS A 78 4.26 -5.59 -14.53
C LYS A 78 3.14 -6.62 -14.52
N ASP A 79 2.58 -6.89 -13.34
CA ASP A 79 1.57 -7.95 -13.17
C ASP A 79 0.20 -7.52 -13.69
N THR A 80 -0.21 -6.27 -13.42
CA THR A 80 -1.48 -5.73 -13.93
C THR A 80 -1.38 -5.21 -15.37
N LYS A 81 -0.18 -5.02 -15.90
CA LYS A 81 0.11 -4.39 -17.20
C LYS A 81 -0.55 -3.01 -17.37
N GLU A 82 -0.61 -2.27 -16.28
CA GLU A 82 -1.22 -0.95 -16.20
C GLU A 82 -0.28 0.06 -15.54
N ILE A 83 -0.58 1.34 -15.73
CA ILE A 83 0.05 2.42 -14.96
C ILE A 83 -0.82 2.64 -13.73
N ILE A 84 -0.24 2.43 -12.57
CA ILE A 84 -0.89 2.62 -11.26
C ILE A 84 -0.22 3.73 -10.47
N ALA A 85 -0.98 4.46 -9.68
CA ALA A 85 -0.44 5.41 -8.71
C ALA A 85 0.17 4.67 -7.53
N TRP A 86 1.39 5.08 -7.12
CA TRP A 86 2.12 4.35 -6.09
C TRP A 86 2.21 5.15 -4.78
N PRO A 87 1.73 4.59 -3.66
CA PRO A 87 1.57 5.35 -2.42
C PRO A 87 2.89 5.79 -1.79
N TRP A 88 3.93 4.96 -1.89
CA TRP A 88 5.22 5.21 -1.26
C TRP A 88 6.22 5.76 -2.27
N THR A 89 5.83 6.91 -2.83
CA THR A 89 6.65 7.67 -3.77
C THR A 89 7.23 8.89 -3.07
N VAL A 90 8.53 9.05 -3.18
CA VAL A 90 9.26 10.22 -2.65
C VAL A 90 9.99 10.88 -3.81
N THR A 91 9.78 12.18 -3.98
CA THR A 91 10.44 12.97 -5.02
C THR A 91 11.28 14.07 -4.37
N SER A 92 12.56 14.11 -4.70
CA SER A 92 13.46 15.18 -4.29
C SER A 92 14.31 15.63 -5.48
N ASN A 93 14.49 16.94 -5.64
CA ASN A 93 15.24 17.52 -6.77
C ASN A 93 14.78 17.03 -8.16
N GLY A 94 13.47 16.82 -8.31
CA GLY A 94 12.86 16.35 -9.56
C GLY A 94 13.15 14.88 -9.89
N LYS A 95 13.62 14.10 -8.92
CA LYS A 95 13.82 12.65 -9.04
C LYS A 95 12.82 11.94 -8.14
N GLY A 96 11.86 11.25 -8.74
CA GLY A 96 10.91 10.38 -8.05
C GLY A 96 11.49 8.99 -7.86
N GLN A 97 11.30 8.42 -6.67
CA GLN A 97 11.62 7.04 -6.34
C GLN A 97 10.36 6.37 -5.76
N HIS A 98 10.18 5.10 -6.08
CA HIS A 98 9.07 4.29 -5.58
C HIS A 98 9.65 3.23 -4.64
N PHE A 99 9.11 3.14 -3.44
CA PHE A 99 9.53 2.20 -2.41
C PHE A 99 8.52 1.07 -2.27
N ASP A 100 8.96 -0.09 -1.80
CA ASP A 100 8.08 -1.25 -1.68
C ASP A 100 7.28 -1.24 -0.38
N SER A 101 7.65 -0.39 0.58
CA SER A 101 6.94 -0.21 1.85
C SER A 101 6.92 1.25 2.29
N LYS A 102 5.99 1.56 3.19
CA LYS A 102 5.89 2.87 3.84
C LYS A 102 7.14 3.17 4.67
N GLU A 103 7.66 2.16 5.35
CA GLU A 103 8.84 2.24 6.20
C GLU A 103 10.09 2.62 5.40
N GLU A 104 10.27 2.03 4.22
CA GLU A 104 11.38 2.37 3.33
C GLU A 104 11.26 3.81 2.81
N ALA A 105 10.05 4.23 2.43
CA ALA A 105 9.81 5.59 1.98
C ALA A 105 10.05 6.61 3.12
N LEU A 106 9.64 6.27 4.35
CA LEU A 106 9.86 7.10 5.53
C LEU A 106 11.36 7.26 5.81
N ALA A 107 12.11 6.17 5.82
CA ALA A 107 13.55 6.20 6.02
C ALA A 107 14.27 7.07 4.95
N GLU A 108 13.80 7.00 3.69
CA GLU A 108 14.33 7.87 2.63
C GLU A 108 14.06 9.36 2.90
N VAL A 109 12.85 9.71 3.35
CA VAL A 109 12.52 11.11 3.69
C VAL A 109 13.39 11.60 4.84
N GLU A 110 13.60 10.79 5.88
CA GLU A 110 14.44 11.11 7.02
C GLU A 110 15.90 11.33 6.61
N ILE A 111 16.44 10.48 5.73
CA ILE A 111 17.79 10.64 5.18
C ILE A 111 17.89 11.95 4.40
N LEU A 112 16.94 12.24 3.51
CA LEU A 112 16.94 13.48 2.73
C LEU A 112 16.89 14.72 3.60
N LEU A 113 16.09 14.71 4.67
CA LEU A 113 15.99 15.80 5.63
C LEU A 113 17.30 16.01 6.40
N THR A 114 17.97 14.91 6.77
CA THR A 114 19.28 14.94 7.45
C THR A 114 20.38 15.49 6.53
N GLU A 115 20.30 15.17 5.23
CA GLU A 115 21.20 15.72 4.19
C GLU A 115 20.88 17.20 3.83
N GLY A 116 19.90 17.81 4.51
CA GLY A 116 19.53 19.22 4.30
C GLY A 116 18.55 19.48 3.17
N PHE A 117 18.06 18.45 2.48
CA PHE A 117 17.00 18.61 1.48
C PHE A 117 15.69 18.98 2.16
N ARG A 118 15.00 20.01 1.64
CA ARG A 118 13.70 20.45 2.17
C ARG A 118 12.59 20.33 1.11
N ASN A 119 12.94 20.42 -0.17
CA ASN A 119 11.99 20.33 -1.28
C ASN A 119 11.74 18.85 -1.60
N ILE A 120 10.87 18.22 -0.82
CA ILE A 120 10.55 16.79 -0.88
C ILE A 120 9.04 16.65 -1.07
N ASP A 121 8.64 15.93 -2.12
CA ASP A 121 7.24 15.58 -2.40
C ASP A 121 6.99 14.14 -2.00
N VAL A 122 5.87 13.85 -1.33
CA VAL A 122 5.60 12.53 -0.76
C VAL A 122 4.17 12.03 -1.02
N GLY A 123 4.04 10.71 -1.13
CA GLY A 123 2.77 10.01 -1.11
C GLY A 123 2.02 10.02 -2.44
N CYS A 124 0.80 9.47 -2.44
CA CYS A 124 -0.09 9.33 -3.60
C CYS A 124 -0.27 10.62 -4.40
N MET A 125 -0.29 11.75 -3.72
CA MET A 125 -0.64 13.05 -4.27
C MET A 125 0.56 14.02 -4.31
N GLN A 126 1.77 13.55 -3.99
CA GLN A 126 3.03 14.29 -4.01
C GLN A 126 2.93 15.65 -3.30
N ILE A 127 2.54 15.59 -2.02
CA ILE A 127 2.48 16.79 -1.18
C ILE A 127 3.90 17.21 -0.80
N ASN A 128 4.23 18.45 -1.10
CA ASN A 128 5.55 19.03 -0.82
C ASN A 128 5.69 19.38 0.66
N LEU A 129 6.65 18.79 1.35
CA LEU A 129 6.87 18.97 2.79
C LEU A 129 7.34 20.39 3.15
N LYS A 130 8.04 21.09 2.25
CA LYS A 130 8.50 22.45 2.48
C LYS A 130 7.37 23.49 2.38
N TYR A 131 6.50 23.35 1.38
CA TYR A 131 5.41 24.30 1.16
C TYR A 131 4.17 24.01 1.98
N HIS A 132 4.10 22.82 2.58
CA HIS A 132 2.99 22.34 3.37
C HIS A 132 3.46 21.78 4.74
N GLU A 133 4.29 22.56 5.46
CA GLU A 133 4.93 22.15 6.72
C GLU A 133 3.92 21.69 7.77
N ASN A 134 2.76 22.31 7.82
CA ASN A 134 1.69 21.99 8.79
C ASN A 134 0.63 21.02 8.23
N ALA A 135 0.90 20.37 7.10
CA ALA A 135 -0.06 19.45 6.48
C ALA A 135 -0.29 18.18 7.32
N PHE A 136 0.76 17.73 7.98
CA PHE A 136 0.78 16.45 8.67
C PHE A 136 1.41 16.58 10.05
N LYS A 137 0.87 15.84 11.02
CA LYS A 137 1.42 15.81 12.38
C LYS A 137 2.81 15.17 12.45
N ASN A 138 3.12 14.27 11.53
CA ASN A 138 4.40 13.61 11.40
C ASN A 138 4.60 13.05 9.99
N LEU A 139 5.83 12.65 9.65
CA LEU A 139 6.19 12.11 8.34
C LEU A 139 5.47 10.80 7.99
N SER A 140 5.20 9.96 8.98
CA SER A 140 4.46 8.71 8.77
C SER A 140 3.04 8.96 8.25
N LEU A 141 2.36 10.02 8.71
CA LEU A 141 1.05 10.43 8.20
C LEU A 141 1.14 11.06 6.81
N ALA A 142 2.25 11.70 6.48
CA ALA A 142 2.48 12.22 5.13
C ALA A 142 2.56 11.12 4.06
N LEU A 143 3.04 9.93 4.44
CA LEU A 143 3.14 8.74 3.58
C LEU A 143 1.95 7.77 3.72
N ASP A 144 0.99 8.08 4.58
CA ASP A 144 -0.25 7.33 4.69
C ASP A 144 -1.19 7.69 3.54
N PRO A 145 -1.65 6.73 2.70
CA PRO A 145 -2.45 7.03 1.52
C PRO A 145 -3.73 7.80 1.81
N LYS A 146 -4.40 7.49 2.92
CA LYS A 146 -5.64 8.16 3.34
C LYS A 146 -5.36 9.61 3.71
N THR A 147 -4.46 9.84 4.65
CA THR A 147 -4.13 11.17 5.18
C THR A 147 -3.53 12.06 4.09
N ASN A 148 -2.65 11.51 3.25
CA ASN A 148 -2.04 12.21 2.13
C ASN A 148 -3.09 12.71 1.11
N THR A 149 -4.03 11.83 0.74
CA THR A 149 -5.08 12.17 -0.21
C THR A 149 -6.12 13.13 0.38
N GLU A 150 -6.48 12.98 1.65
CA GLU A 150 -7.40 13.90 2.37
C GLU A 150 -6.84 15.32 2.43
N TYR A 151 -5.55 15.46 2.72
CA TYR A 151 -4.90 16.78 2.68
C TYR A 151 -4.90 17.37 1.26
N ALA A 152 -4.54 16.57 0.25
CA ALA A 152 -4.53 16.99 -1.14
C ALA A 152 -5.91 17.50 -1.60
N VAL A 153 -6.97 16.83 -1.20
CA VAL A 153 -8.36 17.25 -1.46
C VAL A 153 -8.66 18.60 -0.82
N THR A 154 -8.29 18.77 0.44
CA THR A 154 -8.48 20.05 1.15
C THR A 154 -7.76 21.18 0.43
N PHE A 155 -6.52 20.94 0.00
CA PHE A 155 -5.74 21.93 -0.75
C PHE A 155 -6.35 22.21 -2.14
N LEU A 156 -6.73 21.18 -2.89
CA LEU A 156 -7.34 21.30 -4.21
C LEU A 156 -8.67 22.06 -4.15
N LYS A 157 -9.50 21.82 -3.12
CA LYS A 157 -10.76 22.57 -2.91
C LYS A 157 -10.50 24.05 -2.63
N LYS A 158 -9.52 24.39 -1.80
CA LYS A 158 -9.11 25.80 -1.59
C LYS A 158 -8.68 26.47 -2.88
N LEU A 159 -8.02 25.74 -3.78
CA LEU A 159 -7.65 26.23 -5.11
C LEU A 159 -8.88 26.39 -6.01
N TYR A 160 -9.81 25.44 -5.96
CA TYR A 160 -11.08 25.53 -6.69
C TYR A 160 -11.91 26.73 -6.25
N ASP A 161 -12.02 26.96 -4.94
CA ASP A 161 -12.78 28.10 -4.41
C ASP A 161 -12.25 29.45 -4.92
N ARG A 162 -10.96 29.57 -5.09
CA ARG A 162 -10.32 30.76 -5.66
C ARG A 162 -10.43 30.85 -7.17
N LYS A 163 -10.36 29.72 -7.88
CA LYS A 163 -10.32 29.69 -9.35
C LYS A 163 -11.67 29.46 -10.00
N LYS A 164 -12.65 28.91 -9.26
CA LYS A 164 -14.00 28.53 -9.72
C LYS A 164 -14.00 27.62 -10.95
N ASN A 165 -12.89 26.97 -11.21
CA ASN A 165 -12.71 26.04 -12.33
C ASN A 165 -11.73 24.93 -11.93
N TRP A 166 -12.14 23.67 -12.07
CA TRP A 166 -11.34 22.52 -11.69
C TRP A 166 -10.02 22.43 -12.45
N MET A 167 -10.02 22.67 -13.75
CA MET A 167 -8.77 22.59 -14.53
C MET A 167 -7.78 23.70 -14.17
N HIS A 168 -8.27 24.89 -13.81
CA HIS A 168 -7.41 25.96 -13.31
C HIS A 168 -6.91 25.66 -11.89
N ALA A 169 -7.75 25.07 -11.04
CA ALA A 169 -7.36 24.62 -9.71
C ALA A 169 -6.26 23.54 -9.78
N VAL A 170 -6.44 22.55 -10.64
CA VAL A 170 -5.47 21.47 -10.89
C VAL A 170 -4.14 22.04 -11.45
N GLY A 171 -4.18 22.97 -12.35
CA GLY A 171 -2.96 23.62 -12.83
C GLY A 171 -2.22 24.34 -11.71
N ALA A 172 -2.95 25.06 -10.85
CA ALA A 172 -2.39 25.77 -9.69
C ALA A 172 -1.92 24.79 -8.57
N TYR A 173 -2.51 23.60 -8.48
CA TYR A 173 -2.06 22.53 -7.60
C TYR A 173 -0.61 22.12 -7.90
N HIS A 174 -0.29 21.96 -9.16
CA HIS A 174 1.06 21.58 -9.59
C HIS A 174 2.03 22.77 -9.61
N SER A 175 1.59 23.92 -10.11
CA SER A 175 2.46 25.09 -10.19
C SER A 175 1.68 26.39 -10.46
N THR A 176 2.12 27.47 -9.83
CA THR A 176 1.65 28.83 -10.15
C THR A 176 2.33 29.42 -11.38
N THR A 177 3.46 28.85 -11.83
CA THR A 177 4.17 29.28 -13.04
C THR A 177 3.34 28.96 -14.29
N PRO A 178 2.99 29.94 -15.15
CA PRO A 178 2.07 29.76 -16.28
C PRO A 178 2.41 28.59 -17.19
N ASP A 179 3.65 28.48 -17.66
CA ASP A 179 4.09 27.42 -18.58
C ASP A 179 4.01 26.02 -17.96
N LYS A 180 4.41 25.86 -16.69
CA LYS A 180 4.32 24.60 -15.97
C LYS A 180 2.87 24.21 -15.75
N ASN A 181 2.04 25.17 -15.34
CA ASN A 181 0.61 25.01 -15.15
C ASN A 181 -0.07 24.52 -16.44
N LEU A 182 0.17 25.18 -17.57
CA LEU A 182 -0.43 24.83 -18.85
C LEU A 182 -0.03 23.43 -19.31
N LYS A 183 1.26 23.08 -19.24
CA LYS A 183 1.79 21.75 -19.59
C LYS A 183 1.18 20.65 -18.71
N TYR A 184 1.07 20.93 -17.41
CA TYR A 184 0.47 19.98 -16.46
C TYR A 184 -1.02 19.75 -16.76
N ARG A 185 -1.79 20.81 -16.99
CA ARG A 185 -3.21 20.71 -17.37
C ARG A 185 -3.40 19.86 -18.63
N ALA A 186 -2.60 20.08 -19.66
CA ALA A 186 -2.64 19.28 -20.88
C ALA A 186 -2.32 17.80 -20.63
N LYS A 187 -1.32 17.49 -19.79
CA LYS A 187 -1.01 16.11 -19.34
C LYS A 187 -2.22 15.50 -18.62
N LEU A 188 -2.80 16.25 -17.67
CA LEU A 188 -3.89 15.76 -16.85
C LEU A 188 -5.16 15.49 -17.64
N ILE A 189 -5.54 16.36 -18.58
CA ILE A 189 -6.71 16.13 -19.43
C ILE A 189 -6.59 14.80 -20.19
N ARG A 190 -5.40 14.49 -20.71
CA ARG A 190 -5.15 13.20 -21.39
C ARG A 190 -5.32 12.00 -20.44
N LEU A 191 -4.75 12.09 -19.23
CA LEU A 191 -4.87 11.04 -18.21
C LEU A 191 -6.32 10.90 -17.74
N TRP A 192 -6.99 11.99 -17.43
CA TRP A 192 -8.38 11.97 -16.99
C TRP A 192 -9.31 11.34 -18.03
N ASN A 193 -9.14 11.72 -19.31
CA ASN A 193 -9.91 11.10 -20.40
C ASN A 193 -9.56 9.61 -20.58
N LYS A 194 -8.30 9.20 -20.37
CA LYS A 194 -7.89 7.80 -20.40
C LYS A 194 -8.58 7.01 -19.30
N VAL A 195 -8.53 7.47 -18.04
CA VAL A 195 -9.16 6.81 -16.89
C VAL A 195 -10.68 6.69 -17.09
N ARG A 196 -11.33 7.77 -17.54
CA ARG A 196 -12.77 7.75 -17.82
C ARG A 196 -13.15 6.71 -18.87
N ARG A 197 -12.39 6.61 -19.98
CA ARG A 197 -12.65 5.61 -21.01
C ARG A 197 -12.44 4.18 -20.50
N SER A 198 -11.38 3.92 -19.75
CA SER A 198 -11.13 2.60 -19.15
C SER A 198 -12.25 2.19 -18.19
N ALA A 199 -12.68 3.10 -17.32
CA ALA A 199 -13.78 2.84 -16.40
C ALA A 199 -15.12 2.57 -17.13
N THR A 200 -15.40 3.29 -18.22
CA THR A 200 -16.59 3.06 -19.04
C THR A 200 -16.53 1.72 -19.76
N ALA A 201 -15.37 1.36 -20.33
CA ALA A 201 -15.17 0.08 -20.99
C ALA A 201 -15.31 -1.09 -20.00
N GLN A 202 -14.73 -0.96 -18.80
CA GLN A 202 -14.84 -1.98 -17.75
C GLN A 202 -16.29 -2.14 -17.27
N LYS A 203 -17.02 -1.03 -17.10
CA LYS A 203 -18.44 -1.05 -16.74
C LYS A 203 -19.29 -1.72 -17.82
N ALA A 204 -19.03 -1.44 -19.09
CA ALA A 204 -19.71 -2.06 -20.22
C ALA A 204 -19.39 -3.57 -20.34
N SER A 205 -18.17 -3.98 -20.02
CA SER A 205 -17.79 -5.40 -19.99
C SER A 205 -18.48 -6.14 -18.86
N VAL A 206 -18.54 -5.55 -17.66
CA VAL A 206 -19.27 -6.13 -16.52
C VAL A 206 -20.78 -6.20 -16.81
N GLU A 207 -21.35 -5.18 -17.45
CA GLU A 207 -22.77 -5.18 -17.84
C GLU A 207 -23.08 -6.27 -18.89
N LYS A 208 -22.16 -6.53 -19.83
CA LYS A 208 -22.29 -7.64 -20.80
C LYS A 208 -22.14 -9.02 -20.15
N LEU A 209 -21.34 -9.12 -19.07
CA LEU A 209 -21.13 -10.35 -18.30
C LEU A 209 -22.24 -10.61 -17.28
N LYS A 210 -23.07 -9.60 -16.98
CA LYS A 210 -24.29 -9.87 -16.22
C LYS A 210 -25.13 -10.80 -17.09
N PRO A 211 -25.40 -12.06 -16.64
CA PRO A 211 -26.34 -12.88 -17.36
C PRO A 211 -27.61 -12.03 -17.47
N LYS A 212 -28.17 -11.91 -18.68
CA LYS A 212 -29.56 -11.45 -18.85
C LYS A 212 -30.37 -12.46 -18.03
N LEU A 213 -30.56 -12.18 -16.76
CA LEU A 213 -31.48 -12.93 -15.95
C LEU A 213 -32.80 -12.77 -16.67
N PRO A 214 -33.40 -13.85 -17.18
CA PRO A 214 -34.76 -13.74 -17.67
C PRO A 214 -35.54 -13.10 -16.53
N THR A 215 -36.39 -12.15 -16.85
CA THR A 215 -37.31 -11.55 -15.88
C THR A 215 -38.08 -12.71 -15.28
N LEU A 216 -37.60 -13.21 -14.14
CA LEU A 216 -38.21 -14.31 -13.41
C LEU A 216 -39.48 -13.75 -12.75
N THR A 217 -40.49 -13.58 -13.53
CA THR A 217 -41.86 -13.54 -13.04
C THR A 217 -42.14 -14.95 -12.49
N GLY A 218 -41.95 -15.08 -11.16
CA GLY A 218 -42.18 -16.35 -10.47
C GLY A 218 -40.88 -17.14 -10.19
N ILE A 219 -40.06 -16.67 -9.24
CA ILE A 219 -39.01 -17.50 -8.64
C ILE A 219 -39.69 -18.54 -7.78
N ASP A 220 -39.72 -19.79 -8.26
CA ASP A 220 -40.15 -20.93 -7.43
C ASP A 220 -39.10 -21.24 -6.38
N TYR A 221 -39.20 -20.57 -5.25
CA TYR A 221 -38.30 -20.77 -4.10
C TYR A 221 -38.33 -22.21 -3.55
N GLN A 222 -39.45 -22.92 -3.70
CA GLN A 222 -39.56 -24.32 -3.27
C GLN A 222 -38.69 -25.21 -4.16
N ARG A 223 -38.73 -25.00 -5.48
CA ARG A 223 -37.92 -25.74 -6.44
C ARG A 223 -36.43 -25.47 -6.25
N ILE A 224 -36.04 -24.21 -5.98
CA ILE A 224 -34.65 -23.84 -5.69
C ILE A 224 -34.18 -24.53 -4.39
N THR A 225 -35.01 -24.55 -3.37
CA THR A 225 -34.69 -25.21 -2.09
C THR A 225 -34.51 -26.71 -2.26
N LEU A 226 -35.37 -27.36 -3.03
CA LEU A 226 -35.26 -28.79 -3.36
C LEU A 226 -34.01 -29.08 -4.19
N LEU A 227 -33.70 -28.28 -5.19
CA LEU A 227 -32.48 -28.41 -5.99
C LEU A 227 -31.21 -28.23 -5.15
N ASN A 228 -31.18 -27.22 -4.28
CA ASN A 228 -30.06 -27.02 -3.38
C ASN A 228 -29.89 -28.17 -2.38
N LYS A 229 -30.98 -28.70 -1.85
CA LYS A 229 -30.95 -29.86 -0.96
C LYS A 229 -30.42 -31.09 -1.70
N SER A 230 -30.94 -31.41 -2.88
CA SER A 230 -30.49 -32.54 -3.68
C SER A 230 -29.03 -32.41 -4.16
N PHE A 231 -28.57 -31.17 -4.40
CA PHE A 231 -27.15 -30.88 -4.70
C PHE A 231 -26.25 -31.10 -3.51
N GLN A 232 -26.67 -30.66 -2.33
CA GLN A 232 -25.92 -30.89 -1.08
C GLN A 232 -25.86 -32.39 -0.71
N GLU A 233 -26.97 -33.11 -0.88
CA GLU A 233 -27.04 -34.56 -0.63
C GLU A 233 -26.10 -35.32 -1.59
N ARG A 234 -26.11 -35.02 -2.90
CA ARG A 234 -25.19 -35.62 -3.88
C ARG A 234 -23.73 -35.29 -3.54
N ARG A 235 -23.44 -34.06 -3.16
CA ARG A 235 -22.08 -33.64 -2.79
C ARG A 235 -21.58 -34.31 -1.51
N ASN A 236 -22.48 -34.60 -0.56
CA ASN A 236 -22.16 -35.29 0.70
C ASN A 236 -22.11 -36.79 0.54
N SER A 237 -22.84 -37.40 -0.42
CA SER A 237 -22.87 -38.81 -0.72
C SER A 237 -21.79 -39.28 -1.70
N ASP A 238 -21.11 -38.35 -2.40
CA ASP A 238 -20.03 -38.71 -3.31
C ASP A 238 -18.73 -39.02 -2.53
N PRO A 239 -18.35 -40.34 -2.46
CA PRO A 239 -17.17 -40.76 -1.72
C PRO A 239 -15.88 -40.16 -2.29
N VAL A 240 -15.82 -39.94 -3.60
CA VAL A 240 -14.63 -39.37 -4.29
C VAL A 240 -14.45 -37.90 -3.97
N ALA A 241 -15.52 -37.11 -3.93
CA ALA A 241 -15.48 -35.72 -3.53
C ALA A 241 -15.08 -35.57 -2.05
N ARG A 242 -15.54 -36.48 -1.20
CA ARG A 242 -15.20 -36.52 0.23
C ARG A 242 -13.72 -36.87 0.46
N ILE A 243 -13.20 -37.85 -0.26
CA ILE A 243 -11.78 -38.24 -0.22
C ILE A 243 -10.89 -37.10 -0.75
N LYS A 244 -11.24 -36.49 -1.88
CA LYS A 244 -10.47 -35.34 -2.45
C LYS A 244 -10.42 -34.14 -1.50
N LYS A 245 -11.53 -33.85 -0.80
CA LYS A 245 -11.57 -32.76 0.20
C LYS A 245 -10.67 -33.06 1.40
N ASN A 246 -10.74 -34.27 1.92
CA ASN A 246 -9.94 -34.71 3.07
C ASN A 246 -8.43 -34.73 2.73
N THR A 247 -8.05 -35.29 1.60
CA THR A 247 -6.64 -35.35 1.16
C THR A 247 -6.08 -33.95 0.84
N PHE A 248 -6.90 -33.02 0.34
CA PHE A 248 -6.48 -31.64 0.12
C PHE A 248 -6.25 -30.92 1.45
N MET A 249 -7.16 -31.05 2.40
CA MET A 249 -7.04 -30.46 3.74
C MET A 249 -5.84 -31.05 4.49
N GLU A 250 -5.64 -32.35 4.43
CA GLU A 250 -4.52 -33.05 5.07
C GLU A 250 -3.17 -32.59 4.48
N LYS A 251 -3.06 -32.47 3.15
CA LYS A 251 -1.88 -31.91 2.46
C LYS A 251 -1.66 -30.42 2.77
N ALA A 252 -2.71 -29.67 2.98
CA ALA A 252 -2.61 -28.25 3.37
C ALA A 252 -2.12 -28.10 4.81
N MET A 253 -2.66 -28.91 5.74
CA MET A 253 -2.23 -28.95 7.15
C MET A 253 -0.79 -29.41 7.29
N LYS A 254 -0.37 -30.45 6.54
CA LYS A 254 1.03 -30.91 6.53
C LYS A 254 1.99 -29.83 6.06
N ARG A 255 1.67 -29.14 4.97
CA ARG A 255 2.48 -27.99 4.48
C ARG A 255 2.55 -26.84 5.47
N HIS A 256 1.45 -26.56 6.19
CA HIS A 256 1.46 -25.53 7.24
C HIS A 256 2.40 -25.93 8.39
N ALA A 257 2.30 -27.16 8.86
CA ALA A 257 3.17 -27.67 9.93
C ALA A 257 4.65 -27.68 9.53
N GLU A 258 4.96 -28.06 8.28
CA GLU A 258 6.33 -28.01 7.74
C GLU A 258 6.86 -26.57 7.66
N LEU A 259 6.03 -25.60 7.27
CA LEU A 259 6.40 -24.18 7.22
C LEU A 259 6.61 -23.60 8.62
N ASP A 260 5.80 -23.98 9.58
CA ASP A 260 5.91 -23.49 10.95
C ASP A 260 7.14 -24.10 11.63
N ALA A 261 7.42 -25.38 11.44
CA ALA A 261 8.65 -26.02 11.91
C ALA A 261 9.91 -25.39 11.28
N TRP A 262 9.87 -25.06 9.97
CA TRP A 262 10.96 -24.36 9.30
C TRP A 262 11.15 -22.92 9.84
N ARG A 263 10.06 -22.22 10.16
CA ARG A 263 10.12 -20.91 10.79
C ARG A 263 10.73 -20.96 12.18
N GLU A 264 10.28 -21.90 13.01
CA GLU A 264 10.82 -22.10 14.36
C GLU A 264 12.30 -22.44 14.33
N GLN A 265 12.75 -23.32 13.44
CA GLN A 265 14.16 -23.68 13.27
C GLN A 265 15.02 -22.50 12.80
N LYS A 266 14.46 -21.57 12.00
CA LYS A 266 15.15 -20.36 11.57
C LYS A 266 15.16 -19.24 12.61
N ILE A 267 14.21 -19.23 13.53
CA ILE A 267 14.02 -18.14 14.52
C ILE A 267 14.78 -18.46 15.84
N GLN A 268 15.05 -19.73 16.13
CA GLN A 268 15.83 -20.10 17.32
C GLN A 268 17.24 -19.47 17.27
N GLY A 269 17.44 -18.44 18.08
CA GLY A 269 18.72 -17.77 18.27
C GLY A 269 18.98 -16.50 17.43
N LEU A 270 18.00 -16.01 16.66
CA LEU A 270 18.14 -14.81 15.87
C LEU A 270 17.29 -13.66 16.45
N ASP A 271 17.94 -12.59 16.89
CA ASP A 271 17.28 -11.33 17.15
C ASP A 271 16.73 -10.75 15.82
N MET A 272 15.47 -11.02 15.57
CA MET A 272 14.81 -10.63 14.31
C MET A 272 14.72 -9.12 14.14
N GLU A 273 14.60 -8.35 15.22
CA GLU A 273 14.62 -6.89 15.18
C GLU A 273 15.97 -6.37 14.73
N HIS A 274 17.05 -6.92 15.29
CA HIS A 274 18.42 -6.56 14.91
C HIS A 274 18.73 -6.92 13.46
N LEU A 275 18.31 -8.10 12.97
CA LEU A 275 18.50 -8.50 11.57
C LEU A 275 17.69 -7.66 10.58
N VAL A 276 16.47 -7.29 10.93
CA VAL A 276 15.64 -6.39 10.13
C VAL A 276 16.27 -5.00 10.09
N ALA A 277 16.77 -4.50 11.23
CA ALA A 277 17.47 -3.22 11.30
C ALA A 277 18.77 -3.22 10.47
N MET A 278 19.57 -4.29 10.55
CA MET A 278 20.78 -4.44 9.73
C MET A 278 20.47 -4.50 8.22
N ARG A 279 19.46 -5.25 7.80
CA ARG A 279 19.05 -5.30 6.40
C ARG A 279 18.57 -3.94 5.87
N ARG A 280 17.81 -3.20 6.69
CA ARG A 280 17.38 -1.83 6.36
C ARG A 280 18.56 -0.88 6.19
N ALA A 281 19.51 -0.94 7.12
CA ALA A 281 20.74 -0.14 7.06
C ALA A 281 21.59 -0.48 5.83
N GLU A 282 21.74 -1.77 5.49
CA GLU A 282 22.47 -2.20 4.30
C GLU A 282 21.80 -1.78 2.99
N GLN A 283 20.47 -1.87 2.91
CA GLN A 283 19.70 -1.39 1.75
C GLN A 283 19.83 0.13 1.59
N ALA A 284 19.73 0.89 2.67
CA ALA A 284 19.92 2.34 2.66
C ALA A 284 21.34 2.72 2.19
N LEU A 285 22.37 2.02 2.68
CA LEU A 285 23.76 2.21 2.23
C LEU A 285 23.97 1.84 0.76
N ARG A 286 23.37 0.76 0.26
CA ARG A 286 23.41 0.38 -1.15
C ARG A 286 22.78 1.44 -2.03
N GLN A 287 21.59 1.91 -1.67
CA GLN A 287 20.89 2.97 -2.40
C GLN A 287 21.66 4.29 -2.38
N ARG A 288 22.27 4.64 -1.24
CA ARG A 288 23.15 5.82 -1.11
C ARG A 288 24.38 5.70 -2.01
N LYS A 289 25.06 4.54 -1.99
CA LYS A 289 26.23 4.26 -2.83
C LYS A 289 25.88 4.28 -4.31
N GLU A 290 24.72 3.75 -4.69
CA GLU A 290 24.21 3.76 -6.06
C GLU A 290 23.81 5.18 -6.52
N ARG A 291 23.26 6.00 -5.62
CA ARG A 291 23.01 7.44 -5.90
C ARG A 291 24.32 8.22 -6.10
N LEU A 292 25.32 7.96 -5.30
CA LEU A 292 26.64 8.61 -5.41
C LEU A 292 27.39 8.14 -6.66
N SER A 293 27.29 6.85 -7.03
CA SER A 293 27.96 6.29 -8.21
C SER A 293 27.27 6.68 -9.52
N ARG A 294 25.95 6.96 -9.49
CA ARG A 294 25.22 7.53 -10.62
C ARG A 294 25.47 9.03 -10.75
N GLY A 295 26.69 9.49 -10.55
CA GLY A 295 27.10 10.89 -10.69
C GLY A 295 26.47 11.49 -11.96
N LYS A 296 25.31 12.16 -11.81
CA LYS A 296 24.69 12.86 -12.93
C LYS A 296 25.62 14.01 -13.27
N PRO A 297 25.96 14.20 -14.54
CA PRO A 297 26.71 15.39 -14.94
C PRO A 297 25.97 16.61 -14.38
N LYS A 298 26.69 17.48 -13.69
CA LYS A 298 26.14 18.72 -13.11
C LYS A 298 25.37 19.47 -14.20
N PHE A 299 24.35 20.21 -13.82
CA PHE A 299 23.52 20.96 -14.78
C PHE A 299 24.37 21.75 -15.78
N GLY A 300 25.50 22.33 -15.32
CA GLY A 300 26.49 22.98 -16.14
C GLY A 300 27.12 22.08 -17.23
N ASP A 301 27.43 20.83 -16.89
CA ASP A 301 28.07 19.89 -17.83
C ASP A 301 27.08 19.44 -18.93
N ARG A 302 25.81 19.26 -18.57
CA ARG A 302 24.74 18.95 -19.53
C ARG A 302 24.49 20.12 -20.47
N ARG A 303 24.45 21.34 -19.94
CA ARG A 303 24.28 22.55 -20.74
C ARG A 303 25.47 22.80 -21.65
N LYS A 304 26.69 22.54 -21.15
CA LYS A 304 27.91 22.67 -21.95
C LYS A 304 27.91 21.65 -23.12
N LYS A 305 27.52 20.39 -22.86
CA LYS A 305 27.39 19.37 -23.89
C LYS A 305 26.30 19.70 -24.92
N GLN A 306 25.14 20.23 -24.49
CA GLN A 306 24.10 20.69 -25.40
C GLN A 306 24.52 21.87 -26.24
N LEU A 307 25.25 22.84 -25.67
CA LEU A 307 25.78 23.99 -26.39
C LEU A 307 26.88 23.58 -27.40
N THR A 308 27.72 22.63 -27.05
CA THR A 308 28.73 22.07 -27.97
C THR A 308 28.03 21.37 -29.14
N GLN A 309 27.06 20.52 -28.86
CA GLN A 309 26.28 19.80 -29.87
C GLN A 309 25.49 20.78 -30.77
N TRP A 310 24.92 21.87 -30.20
CA TRP A 310 24.25 22.91 -30.97
C TRP A 310 25.21 23.71 -31.84
N ARG A 311 26.41 24.01 -31.34
CA ARG A 311 27.47 24.68 -32.14
C ARG A 311 27.95 23.83 -33.30
N GLU A 312 28.15 22.54 -33.08
CA GLU A 312 28.54 21.58 -34.11
C GLU A 312 27.45 21.42 -35.18
N THR A 313 26.17 21.42 -34.80
CA THR A 313 25.06 21.35 -35.76
C THR A 313 24.78 22.67 -36.48
N SER A 314 25.05 23.81 -35.85
CA SER A 314 24.82 25.13 -36.46
C SER A 314 25.99 25.62 -37.33
N LEU A 315 27.20 25.02 -37.19
CA LEU A 315 28.33 25.30 -38.05
C LEU A 315 28.29 24.53 -39.37
N TRP A 316 27.30 23.64 -39.57
CA TRP A 316 27.20 22.76 -40.75
C TRP A 316 26.08 23.20 -41.71
N ASN A 317 25.77 24.51 -41.81
CA ASN A 317 24.92 25.04 -42.86
C ASN A 317 25.56 26.30 -43.51
N PRO A 318 26.52 26.09 -44.42
CA PRO A 318 26.91 27.18 -45.33
C PRO A 318 26.08 27.05 -46.61
N ASN A 319 24.85 27.60 -46.62
CA ASN A 319 24.17 28.15 -47.80
C ASN A 319 22.79 28.66 -47.41
#